data_051e4fb64d58d82f4ff61d9a1aa63afc
#
_entry.id   051e4fb64d58d82f4ff61d9a1aa63afc
#
_cell.length_a   1.000
_cell.length_b   1.000
_cell.length_c   1.000
_cell.angle_alpha   90.00
_cell.angle_beta   90.00
_cell.angle_gamma   90.00
#
_symmetry.space_group_name_H-M   'P 1'
#
loop_
_entity.id
_entity.type
_entity.pdbx_description
1 polymer ?
#
loop_
_entity_poly.entity_id
_entity_poly.type
_entity_poly.pdbx_seq_one_letter_code
_entity_poly.pdbx_strand_id
1 'polypeptide(L)'
;RRRDRDSEAAEAWAAGAAAQQGLDPAAQRAIWTERQILSRKLLRLGDARAAYQLAAQHGQTVAGEPRQEAEFLAGFIALRMLNDARLARPHFDRMAEGSRSAITQARALYWQGRTAEALGDAATARARYLAAAAFPVTFYGQMSMLALGEDGAQISARIRATPMPRPTEAEARAFLGRELSRLVLALSEIGEARRARPFLLRLEDMASSQSDRLLVARLATATGRLDNAVWVARRGGVSGAMLIEDGWPTPFAAPEGGAEPAVVFAITRQESNFEPEAVSSANARGLMQLLPATAASVARRIGVPHNVNWLTTDPVHNMRLGSAYIEQRLADYGGAMPFAFAAYNAGAGRVNEWLQTYGDPRTGRPAMLDWMELIPFAETRNYVQRVIENVAVYRARDPRAASLPHPMAAWIGPSGAGPSGNAGR
;
A
#
# COMPACT_ATOMS: atom_id res chain seq x y z
N ARG A 1 28.24 -1.87 9.17
CA ARG A 1 27.25 -2.56 8.34
C ARG A 1 27.86 -3.29 7.14
N ARG A 2 28.67 -2.62 6.30
CA ARG A 2 29.29 -3.22 5.10
C ARG A 2 30.33 -4.30 5.39
N ARG A 3 30.78 -4.44 6.63
CA ARG A 3 31.81 -5.38 7.09
C ARG A 3 31.26 -6.45 8.03
N ASP A 4 29.91 -6.64 8.06
CA ASP A 4 29.18 -7.53 8.97
C ASP A 4 29.54 -7.38 10.48
N ARG A 5 29.92 -6.16 10.86
CA ARG A 5 30.17 -5.75 12.25
C ARG A 5 28.90 -5.08 12.82
N ASP A 6 27.80 -5.83 12.86
CA ASP A 6 26.49 -5.26 13.16
C ASP A 6 26.33 -4.87 14.63
N SER A 7 26.87 -5.67 15.56
CA SER A 7 26.85 -5.38 17.00
C SER A 7 27.63 -4.11 17.33
N GLU A 8 28.85 -3.98 16.80
CA GLU A 8 29.65 -2.77 16.99
C GLU A 8 28.99 -1.52 16.36
N ALA A 9 28.34 -1.69 15.23
CA ALA A 9 27.58 -0.61 14.60
C ALA A 9 26.38 -0.20 15.48
N ALA A 10 25.68 -1.16 16.09
CA ALA A 10 24.56 -0.89 17.01
C ALA A 10 25.04 -0.14 18.27
N GLU A 11 26.16 -0.57 18.87
CA GLU A 11 26.78 0.10 20.01
C GLU A 11 27.21 1.54 19.68
N ALA A 12 27.86 1.74 18.51
CA ALA A 12 28.24 3.07 18.04
C ALA A 12 27.03 4.00 17.86
N TRP A 13 25.92 3.48 17.32
CA TRP A 13 24.67 4.24 17.17
C TRP A 13 24.03 4.55 18.54
N ALA A 14 24.09 3.65 19.50
CA ALA A 14 23.58 3.87 20.85
C ALA A 14 24.41 4.96 21.56
N ALA A 15 25.72 4.88 21.48
CA ALA A 15 26.63 5.89 22.08
C ALA A 15 26.44 7.29 21.47
N GLY A 16 26.16 7.37 20.16
CA GLY A 16 25.94 8.63 19.44
C GLY A 16 24.50 9.19 19.52
N ALA A 17 23.58 8.55 20.23
CA ALA A 17 22.15 8.91 20.19
C ALA A 17 21.87 10.35 20.67
N ALA A 18 22.54 10.80 21.73
CA ALA A 18 22.37 12.15 22.27
C ALA A 18 22.84 13.25 21.30
N ALA A 19 23.92 13.01 20.55
CA ALA A 19 24.47 13.96 19.58
C ALA A 19 23.54 14.18 18.36
N GLN A 20 22.56 13.31 18.15
CA GLN A 20 21.63 13.40 17.00
C GLN A 20 20.48 14.38 17.23
N GLN A 21 20.17 14.71 18.46
CA GLN A 21 19.03 15.57 18.80
C GLN A 21 19.18 17.03 18.32
N GLY A 22 20.42 17.51 18.16
CA GLY A 22 20.70 18.85 17.68
C GLY A 22 20.95 19.01 16.19
N LEU A 23 20.82 17.91 15.41
CA LEU A 23 21.07 17.93 13.97
C LEU A 23 19.89 18.51 13.19
N ASP A 24 20.16 19.03 11.99
CA ASP A 24 19.13 19.48 11.07
C ASP A 24 18.27 18.30 10.58
N PRO A 25 17.04 18.56 10.09
CA PRO A 25 16.10 17.49 9.67
C PRO A 25 16.61 16.60 8.53
N ALA A 26 17.49 17.11 7.65
CA ALA A 26 18.04 16.29 6.55
C ALA A 26 19.06 15.29 7.09
N ALA A 27 19.94 15.72 8.00
CA ALA A 27 20.89 14.85 8.69
C ALA A 27 20.17 13.79 9.55
N GLN A 28 19.10 14.19 10.28
CA GLN A 28 18.27 13.25 11.03
C GLN A 28 17.66 12.16 10.12
N ARG A 29 17.15 12.53 8.95
CA ARG A 29 16.60 11.56 7.97
C ARG A 29 17.67 10.61 7.44
N ALA A 30 18.86 11.11 7.11
CA ALA A 30 19.97 10.29 6.64
C ALA A 30 20.39 9.25 7.69
N ILE A 31 20.49 9.66 8.94
CA ILE A 31 20.78 8.77 10.07
C ILE A 31 19.66 7.73 10.25
N TRP A 32 18.40 8.15 10.19
CA TRP A 32 17.29 7.21 10.28
C TRP A 32 17.35 6.13 9.19
N THR A 33 17.70 6.50 7.97
CA THR A 33 17.88 5.55 6.87
C THR A 33 18.86 4.42 7.22
N GLU A 34 20.00 4.76 7.84
CA GLU A 34 20.97 3.75 8.28
C GLU A 34 20.47 2.95 9.49
N ARG A 35 19.86 3.62 10.48
CA ARG A 35 19.32 2.96 11.68
C ARG A 35 18.22 1.95 11.35
N GLN A 36 17.27 2.28 10.49
CA GLN A 36 16.20 1.37 10.12
C GLN A 36 16.71 0.13 9.37
N ILE A 37 17.71 0.30 8.50
CA ILE A 37 18.32 -0.83 7.78
C ILE A 37 19.02 -1.77 8.77
N LEU A 38 19.79 -1.22 9.70
CA LEU A 38 20.49 -2.03 10.71
C LEU A 38 19.51 -2.68 11.69
N SER A 39 18.48 -1.95 12.16
CA SER A 39 17.42 -2.50 13.00
C SER A 39 16.74 -3.71 12.34
N ARG A 40 16.35 -3.60 11.06
CA ARG A 40 15.76 -4.72 10.32
C ARG A 40 16.74 -5.86 10.07
N LYS A 41 18.04 -5.57 9.90
CA LYS A 41 19.07 -6.61 9.81
C LYS A 41 19.19 -7.37 11.14
N LEU A 42 19.20 -6.68 12.27
CA LEU A 42 19.26 -7.31 13.60
C LEU A 42 18.00 -8.15 13.89
N LEU A 43 16.80 -7.70 13.47
CA LEU A 43 15.60 -8.54 13.54
C LEU A 43 15.78 -9.86 12.78
N ARG A 44 16.34 -9.82 11.58
CA ARG A 44 16.62 -11.02 10.79
C ARG A 44 17.65 -11.95 11.47
N LEU A 45 18.58 -11.38 12.23
CA LEU A 45 19.57 -12.12 13.01
C LEU A 45 19.06 -12.58 14.38
N GLY A 46 17.80 -12.26 14.74
CA GLY A 46 17.18 -12.68 16.01
C GLY A 46 17.41 -11.74 17.18
N ASP A 47 18.16 -10.64 16.99
CA ASP A 47 18.39 -9.66 18.06
C ASP A 47 17.33 -8.55 18.07
N ALA A 48 16.14 -8.90 18.58
CA ALA A 48 15.03 -7.98 18.67
C ALA A 48 15.27 -6.83 19.65
N ARG A 49 16.09 -7.04 20.70
CA ARG A 49 16.36 -6.00 21.70
C ARG A 49 17.25 -4.90 21.14
N ALA A 50 18.35 -5.24 20.49
CA ALA A 50 19.21 -4.27 19.82
C ALA A 50 18.48 -3.58 18.66
N ALA A 51 17.66 -4.32 17.90
CA ALA A 51 16.81 -3.78 16.84
C ALA A 51 15.85 -2.70 17.40
N TYR A 52 15.19 -2.98 18.53
CA TYR A 52 14.31 -2.03 19.21
C TYR A 52 15.07 -0.76 19.65
N GLN A 53 16.21 -0.91 20.29
CA GLN A 53 16.99 0.24 20.76
C GLN A 53 17.39 1.18 19.60
N LEU A 54 17.81 0.61 18.47
CA LEU A 54 18.11 1.39 17.27
C LEU A 54 16.88 2.14 16.72
N ALA A 55 15.73 1.48 16.69
CA ALA A 55 14.49 2.09 16.21
C ALA A 55 13.96 3.15 17.18
N ALA A 56 13.93 2.86 18.48
CA ALA A 56 13.40 3.76 19.51
C ALA A 56 14.23 5.05 19.67
N GLN A 57 15.55 4.96 19.45
CA GLN A 57 16.46 6.10 19.50
C GLN A 57 16.64 6.77 18.13
N HIS A 58 15.56 6.92 17.37
CA HIS A 58 15.59 7.39 15.97
C HIS A 58 16.01 8.86 15.78
N GLY A 59 15.90 9.71 16.79
CA GLY A 59 16.29 11.12 16.76
C GLY A 59 15.48 12.02 15.82
N GLN A 60 14.32 11.56 15.30
CA GLN A 60 13.44 12.35 14.44
C GLN A 60 12.61 13.30 15.28
N THR A 61 12.89 14.59 15.22
CA THR A 61 12.20 15.63 16.01
C THR A 61 11.03 16.26 15.26
N VAL A 62 11.08 16.27 13.93
CA VAL A 62 10.06 16.89 13.08
C VAL A 62 9.00 15.86 12.68
N ALA A 63 7.73 16.25 12.79
CA ALA A 63 6.61 15.45 12.31
C ALA A 63 6.75 15.20 10.79
N GLY A 64 6.49 13.97 10.36
CA GLY A 64 6.59 13.55 8.95
C GLY A 64 6.87 12.07 8.81
N GLU A 65 6.96 11.61 7.57
CA GLU A 65 7.13 10.20 7.23
C GLU A 65 8.30 9.52 7.97
N PRO A 66 9.52 10.11 8.07
CA PRO A 66 10.62 9.45 8.78
C PRO A 66 10.33 9.19 10.26
N ARG A 67 9.67 10.15 10.96
CA ARG A 67 9.26 9.95 12.36
C ARG A 67 8.16 8.90 12.48
N GLN A 68 7.18 8.94 11.59
CA GLN A 68 6.07 7.96 11.56
C GLN A 68 6.58 6.53 11.36
N GLU A 69 7.50 6.32 10.43
CA GLU A 69 8.12 5.02 10.18
C GLU A 69 9.02 4.57 11.34
N ALA A 70 9.70 5.49 12.00
CA ALA A 70 10.54 5.18 13.14
C ALA A 70 9.74 4.76 14.37
N GLU A 71 8.70 5.51 14.70
CA GLU A 71 7.78 5.19 15.78
C GLU A 71 7.02 3.88 15.48
N PHE A 72 6.61 3.70 14.23
CA PHE A 72 5.99 2.43 13.83
C PHE A 72 6.95 1.25 14.04
N LEU A 73 8.18 1.33 13.55
CA LEU A 73 9.14 0.22 13.66
C LEU A 73 9.45 -0.12 15.12
N ALA A 74 9.67 0.91 15.97
CA ALA A 74 9.90 0.73 17.40
C ALA A 74 8.69 0.07 18.09
N GLY A 75 7.47 0.57 17.84
CA GLY A 75 6.24 0.00 18.39
C GLY A 75 5.99 -1.42 17.93
N PHE A 76 6.22 -1.71 16.64
CA PHE A 76 6.08 -3.06 16.08
C PHE A 76 7.04 -4.05 16.74
N ILE A 77 8.33 -3.69 16.86
CA ILE A 77 9.32 -4.55 17.52
C ILE A 77 8.95 -4.78 18.99
N ALA A 78 8.58 -3.73 19.71
CA ALA A 78 8.18 -3.83 21.10
C ALA A 78 6.97 -4.77 21.27
N LEU A 79 5.91 -4.59 20.48
CA LEU A 79 4.68 -5.37 20.60
C LEU A 79 4.85 -6.81 20.12
N ARG A 80 5.48 -7.00 18.96
CA ARG A 80 5.44 -8.31 18.27
C ARG A 80 6.67 -9.14 18.47
N MET A 81 7.84 -8.53 18.63
CA MET A 81 9.11 -9.26 18.77
C MET A 81 9.53 -9.37 20.25
N LEU A 82 9.29 -8.32 21.05
CA LEU A 82 9.60 -8.34 22.49
C LEU A 82 8.40 -8.74 23.35
N ASN A 83 7.20 -8.82 22.76
CA ASN A 83 5.93 -9.10 23.45
C ASN A 83 5.67 -8.13 24.63
N ASP A 84 6.05 -6.87 24.47
CA ASP A 84 5.89 -5.81 25.46
C ASP A 84 4.94 -4.72 24.94
N ALA A 85 3.66 -4.89 25.26
CA ALA A 85 2.61 -3.95 24.85
C ALA A 85 2.70 -2.60 25.58
N ARG A 86 3.24 -2.58 26.81
CA ARG A 86 3.43 -1.32 27.56
C ARG A 86 4.52 -0.48 26.93
N LEU A 87 5.60 -1.13 26.48
CA LEU A 87 6.68 -0.49 25.74
C LEU A 87 6.24 0.01 24.35
N ALA A 88 5.35 -0.72 23.68
CA ALA A 88 4.85 -0.39 22.34
C ALA A 88 3.89 0.82 22.32
N ARG A 89 3.04 0.95 23.34
CA ARG A 89 1.96 1.93 23.39
C ARG A 89 2.39 3.37 23.05
N PRO A 90 3.40 3.96 23.72
CA PRO A 90 3.77 5.36 23.45
C PRO A 90 4.27 5.56 22.01
N HIS A 91 4.83 4.55 21.36
CA HIS A 91 5.27 4.65 19.97
C HIS A 91 4.08 4.79 19.03
N PHE A 92 3.05 3.96 19.16
CA PHE A 92 1.85 4.05 18.31
C PHE A 92 1.02 5.31 18.61
N ASP A 93 1.07 5.84 19.83
CA ASP A 93 0.43 7.10 20.18
C ASP A 93 1.11 8.28 19.46
N ARG A 94 2.45 8.31 19.43
CA ARG A 94 3.23 9.37 18.75
C ARG A 94 3.24 9.24 17.23
N MET A 95 3.01 8.04 16.68
CA MET A 95 3.10 7.77 15.24
C MET A 95 2.19 8.68 14.40
N ALA A 96 0.98 8.98 14.86
CA ALA A 96 0.00 9.77 14.11
C ALA A 96 0.04 11.26 14.44
N GLU A 97 0.89 11.70 15.38
CA GLU A 97 0.99 13.11 15.78
C GLU A 97 1.29 14.01 14.58
N GLY A 98 0.45 15.03 14.37
CA GLY A 98 0.60 16.00 13.28
C GLY A 98 0.31 15.46 11.88
N SER A 99 -0.09 14.19 11.72
CA SER A 99 -0.43 13.62 10.42
C SER A 99 -1.90 13.81 10.09
N ARG A 100 -2.18 14.23 8.85
CA ARG A 100 -3.53 14.24 8.25
C ARG A 100 -3.75 13.06 7.29
N SER A 101 -2.74 12.24 7.07
CA SER A 101 -2.82 11.11 6.16
C SER A 101 -3.76 10.03 6.69
N ALA A 102 -4.81 9.71 5.93
CA ALA A 102 -5.73 8.62 6.24
C ALA A 102 -5.00 7.28 6.43
N ILE A 103 -3.96 7.05 5.64
CA ILE A 103 -3.12 5.84 5.72
C ILE A 103 -2.40 5.77 7.07
N THR A 104 -1.77 6.88 7.48
CA THR A 104 -1.03 6.96 8.76
C THR A 104 -1.97 6.87 9.96
N GLN A 105 -3.12 7.57 9.89
CA GLN A 105 -4.13 7.54 10.94
C GLN A 105 -4.69 6.11 11.13
N ALA A 106 -5.10 5.47 10.05
CA ALA A 106 -5.62 4.11 10.10
C ALA A 106 -4.58 3.13 10.65
N ARG A 107 -3.30 3.25 10.24
CA ARG A 107 -2.21 2.41 10.72
C ARG A 107 -1.99 2.57 12.23
N ALA A 108 -1.91 3.79 12.70
CA ALA A 108 -1.72 4.06 14.13
C ALA A 108 -2.89 3.52 14.96
N LEU A 109 -4.12 3.81 14.56
CA LEU A 109 -5.32 3.35 15.25
C LEU A 109 -5.43 1.81 15.29
N TYR A 110 -5.11 1.13 14.20
CA TYR A 110 -5.07 -0.33 14.18
C TYR A 110 -4.07 -0.89 15.18
N TRP A 111 -2.83 -0.38 15.18
CA TRP A 111 -1.80 -0.90 16.08
C TRP A 111 -2.00 -0.47 17.54
N GLN A 112 -2.66 0.67 17.79
CA GLN A 112 -3.17 1.02 19.12
C GLN A 112 -4.22 0.00 19.60
N GLY A 113 -5.13 -0.42 18.70
CA GLY A 113 -6.09 -1.48 18.96
C GLY A 113 -5.41 -2.82 19.33
N ARG A 114 -4.42 -3.25 18.53
CA ARG A 114 -3.63 -4.46 18.80
C ARG A 114 -2.86 -4.38 20.13
N THR A 115 -2.39 -3.19 20.47
CA THR A 115 -1.72 -2.96 21.75
C THR A 115 -2.68 -3.05 22.93
N ALA A 116 -3.87 -2.48 22.80
CA ALA A 116 -4.92 -2.55 23.80
C ALA A 116 -5.38 -4.01 24.03
N GLU A 117 -5.54 -4.80 22.96
CA GLU A 117 -5.81 -6.26 23.05
C GLU A 117 -4.74 -6.97 23.87
N ALA A 118 -3.46 -6.73 23.58
CA ALA A 118 -2.34 -7.34 24.28
C ALA A 118 -2.27 -6.92 25.76
N LEU A 119 -2.85 -5.77 26.12
CA LEU A 119 -2.99 -5.29 27.50
C LEU A 119 -4.27 -5.79 28.18
N GLY A 120 -5.14 -6.54 27.49
CA GLY A 120 -6.42 -7.01 27.99
C GLY A 120 -7.54 -5.97 28.01
N ASP A 121 -7.34 -4.81 27.39
CA ASP A 121 -8.34 -3.74 27.31
C ASP A 121 -9.17 -3.85 26.01
N ALA A 122 -10.14 -4.77 26.06
CA ALA A 122 -11.02 -5.05 24.91
C ALA A 122 -11.88 -3.83 24.51
N ALA A 123 -12.25 -2.97 25.46
CA ALA A 123 -13.06 -1.80 25.18
C ALA A 123 -12.27 -0.77 24.37
N THR A 124 -11.06 -0.45 24.80
CA THR A 124 -10.16 0.43 24.04
C THR A 124 -9.79 -0.18 22.68
N ALA A 125 -9.49 -1.48 22.62
CA ALA A 125 -9.18 -2.15 21.36
C ALA A 125 -10.32 -1.98 20.35
N ARG A 126 -11.55 -2.28 20.73
CA ARG A 126 -12.73 -2.11 19.89
C ARG A 126 -12.92 -0.65 19.45
N ALA A 127 -12.76 0.31 20.34
CA ALA A 127 -12.89 1.73 20.03
C ALA A 127 -11.85 2.17 18.98
N ARG A 128 -10.59 1.70 19.09
CA ARG A 128 -9.52 2.02 18.13
C ARG A 128 -9.78 1.38 16.76
N TYR A 129 -10.25 0.12 16.72
CA TYR A 129 -10.62 -0.51 15.44
C TYR A 129 -11.80 0.20 14.76
N LEU A 130 -12.84 0.61 15.51
CA LEU A 130 -13.94 1.39 14.96
C LEU A 130 -13.46 2.71 14.35
N ALA A 131 -12.55 3.40 15.05
CA ALA A 131 -11.94 4.64 14.53
C ALA A 131 -11.10 4.40 13.27
N ALA A 132 -10.34 3.31 13.21
CA ALA A 132 -9.56 2.96 12.02
C ALA A 132 -10.46 2.53 10.83
N ALA A 133 -11.58 1.83 11.10
CA ALA A 133 -12.57 1.42 10.10
C ALA A 133 -13.29 2.61 9.43
N ALA A 134 -13.17 3.83 9.97
CA ALA A 134 -13.61 5.05 9.30
C ALA A 134 -12.79 5.41 8.06
N PHE A 135 -11.67 4.70 7.81
CA PHE A 135 -10.82 4.83 6.63
C PHE A 135 -10.90 3.57 5.72
N PRO A 136 -12.07 3.24 5.16
CA PRO A 136 -12.35 1.91 4.59
C PRO A 136 -11.57 1.58 3.32
N VAL A 137 -10.96 2.58 2.65
CA VAL A 137 -10.13 2.36 1.45
C VAL A 137 -8.65 2.21 1.78
N THR A 138 -8.27 2.19 3.07
CA THR A 138 -6.89 2.00 3.51
C THR A 138 -6.67 0.58 4.01
N PHE A 139 -5.47 0.05 3.83
CA PHE A 139 -5.13 -1.30 4.29
C PHE A 139 -5.49 -1.53 5.76
N TYR A 140 -5.02 -0.66 6.66
CA TYR A 140 -5.28 -0.83 8.10
C TYR A 140 -6.72 -0.51 8.53
N GLY A 141 -7.44 0.31 7.77
CA GLY A 141 -8.90 0.43 7.93
C GLY A 141 -9.59 -0.89 7.66
N GLN A 142 -9.21 -1.57 6.57
CA GLN A 142 -9.74 -2.89 6.21
C GLN A 142 -9.33 -3.98 7.23
N MET A 143 -8.07 -3.97 7.71
CA MET A 143 -7.65 -4.89 8.80
C MET A 143 -8.46 -4.68 10.07
N SER A 144 -8.84 -3.44 10.37
CA SER A 144 -9.67 -3.12 11.52
C SER A 144 -11.11 -3.62 11.38
N MET A 145 -11.67 -3.54 10.17
CA MET A 145 -12.99 -4.12 9.88
C MET A 145 -12.98 -5.65 10.07
N LEU A 146 -11.93 -6.34 9.61
CA LEU A 146 -11.75 -7.77 9.87
C LEU A 146 -11.63 -8.07 11.37
N ALA A 147 -10.87 -7.27 12.13
CA ALA A 147 -10.74 -7.41 13.57
C ALA A 147 -12.07 -7.16 14.31
N LEU A 148 -12.98 -6.38 13.74
CA LEU A 148 -14.35 -6.19 14.23
C LEU A 148 -15.30 -7.33 13.83
N GLY A 149 -14.84 -8.30 13.02
CA GLY A 149 -15.62 -9.43 12.54
C GLY A 149 -16.46 -9.14 11.31
N GLU A 150 -16.17 -8.06 10.57
CA GLU A 150 -16.90 -7.73 9.34
C GLU A 150 -16.48 -8.64 8.19
N ASP A 151 -17.46 -9.14 7.44
CA ASP A 151 -17.26 -9.96 6.26
C ASP A 151 -17.01 -9.10 5.00
N GLY A 152 -16.79 -9.78 3.85
CA GLY A 152 -16.54 -9.10 2.58
C GLY A 152 -17.67 -8.19 2.11
N ALA A 153 -18.93 -8.58 2.36
CA ALA A 153 -20.10 -7.78 1.98
C ALA A 153 -20.21 -6.50 2.84
N GLN A 154 -19.95 -6.61 4.13
CA GLN A 154 -19.95 -5.49 5.07
C GLN A 154 -18.80 -4.50 4.78
N ILE A 155 -17.58 -5.02 4.52
CA ILE A 155 -16.43 -4.21 4.11
C ILE A 155 -16.73 -3.48 2.80
N SER A 156 -17.29 -4.18 1.81
CA SER A 156 -17.69 -3.60 0.52
C SER A 156 -18.77 -2.52 0.69
N ALA A 157 -19.73 -2.72 1.58
CA ALA A 157 -20.75 -1.72 1.87
C ALA A 157 -20.15 -0.44 2.47
N ARG A 158 -19.19 -0.55 3.40
CA ARG A 158 -18.48 0.61 3.97
C ARG A 158 -17.66 1.35 2.92
N ILE A 159 -16.97 0.62 2.03
CA ILE A 159 -16.21 1.24 0.93
C ILE A 159 -17.13 2.04 0.03
N ARG A 160 -18.26 1.48 -0.40
CA ARG A 160 -19.26 2.18 -1.24
C ARG A 160 -19.90 3.37 -0.55
N ALA A 161 -20.07 3.30 0.78
CA ALA A 161 -20.64 4.38 1.57
C ALA A 161 -19.66 5.54 1.85
N THR A 162 -18.41 5.45 1.39
CA THR A 162 -17.41 6.51 1.60
C THR A 162 -17.89 7.82 0.95
N PRO A 163 -17.97 8.92 1.72
CA PRO A 163 -18.41 10.19 1.20
C PRO A 163 -17.52 10.69 0.07
N MET A 164 -18.15 11.12 -1.02
CA MET A 164 -17.49 11.77 -2.16
C MET A 164 -17.76 13.27 -2.13
N PRO A 165 -16.77 14.12 -2.46
CA PRO A 165 -17.03 15.55 -2.65
C PRO A 165 -18.12 15.76 -3.70
N ARG A 166 -18.93 16.83 -3.50
CA ARG A 166 -20.00 17.18 -4.43
C ARG A 166 -19.85 18.64 -4.85
N PRO A 167 -19.04 18.91 -5.89
CA PRO A 167 -18.91 20.27 -6.40
C PRO A 167 -20.24 20.84 -6.84
N THR A 168 -20.50 22.09 -6.52
CA THR A 168 -21.63 22.82 -7.07
C THR A 168 -21.40 23.14 -8.55
N GLU A 169 -22.47 23.46 -9.26
CA GLU A 169 -22.37 23.88 -10.67
C GLU A 169 -21.52 25.15 -10.85
N ALA A 170 -21.59 26.07 -9.89
CA ALA A 170 -20.78 27.28 -9.89
C ALA A 170 -19.28 26.96 -9.72
N GLU A 171 -18.92 26.05 -8.79
CA GLU A 171 -17.54 25.59 -8.62
C GLU A 171 -17.02 24.89 -9.90
N ALA A 172 -17.84 24.03 -10.51
CA ALA A 172 -17.46 23.34 -11.75
C ALA A 172 -17.26 24.33 -12.90
N ARG A 173 -18.14 25.32 -13.08
CA ARG A 173 -17.99 26.37 -14.09
C ARG A 173 -16.74 27.22 -13.85
N ALA A 174 -16.51 27.66 -12.62
CA ALA A 174 -15.32 28.43 -12.25
C ALA A 174 -14.02 27.64 -12.52
N PHE A 175 -14.03 26.33 -12.18
CA PHE A 175 -12.90 25.45 -12.46
C PHE A 175 -12.61 25.29 -13.95
N LEU A 176 -13.65 25.04 -14.78
CA LEU A 176 -13.51 24.93 -16.23
C LEU A 176 -13.10 26.27 -16.89
N GLY A 177 -13.44 27.40 -16.28
CA GLY A 177 -13.03 28.73 -16.69
C GLY A 177 -11.54 29.05 -16.45
N ARG A 178 -10.83 28.28 -15.64
CA ARG A 178 -9.39 28.45 -15.40
C ARG A 178 -8.59 28.24 -16.69
N GLU A 179 -7.57 29.04 -16.89
CA GLU A 179 -6.69 28.95 -18.07
C GLU A 179 -6.12 27.54 -18.27
N LEU A 180 -5.58 26.93 -17.21
CA LEU A 180 -5.02 25.58 -17.28
C LEU A 180 -6.07 24.51 -17.59
N SER A 181 -7.30 24.65 -17.10
CA SER A 181 -8.38 23.70 -17.41
C SER A 181 -8.75 23.76 -18.89
N ARG A 182 -8.86 24.98 -19.44
CA ARG A 182 -9.09 25.18 -20.89
C ARG A 182 -7.94 24.66 -21.74
N LEU A 183 -6.70 24.86 -21.30
CA LEU A 183 -5.52 24.34 -22.00
C LEU A 183 -5.52 22.80 -22.03
N VAL A 184 -5.86 22.14 -20.92
CA VAL A 184 -5.98 20.67 -20.85
C VAL A 184 -7.04 20.16 -21.84
N LEU A 185 -8.20 20.82 -21.90
CA LEU A 185 -9.26 20.48 -22.87
C LEU A 185 -8.79 20.68 -24.31
N ALA A 186 -8.20 21.83 -24.62
CA ALA A 186 -7.70 22.11 -25.96
C ALA A 186 -6.63 21.09 -26.42
N LEU A 187 -5.71 20.70 -25.54
CA LEU A 187 -4.73 19.65 -25.83
C LEU A 187 -5.41 18.30 -26.11
N SER A 188 -6.48 17.99 -25.40
CA SER A 188 -7.25 16.75 -25.65
C SER A 188 -7.97 16.79 -26.99
N GLU A 189 -8.58 17.92 -27.35
CA GLU A 189 -9.30 18.11 -28.62
C GLU A 189 -8.40 17.92 -29.85
N ILE A 190 -7.13 18.33 -29.77
CA ILE A 190 -6.15 18.15 -30.86
C ILE A 190 -5.39 16.80 -30.78
N GLY A 191 -5.81 15.87 -29.92
CA GLY A 191 -5.17 14.55 -29.77
C GLY A 191 -3.86 14.55 -28.96
N GLU A 192 -3.50 15.66 -28.32
CA GLU A 192 -2.24 15.84 -27.56
C GLU A 192 -2.43 15.70 -26.04
N ALA A 193 -3.42 14.92 -25.60
CA ALA A 193 -3.78 14.75 -24.18
C ALA A 193 -2.58 14.39 -23.28
N ARG A 194 -1.55 13.71 -23.80
CA ARG A 194 -0.33 13.38 -23.05
C ARG A 194 0.44 14.60 -22.58
N ARG A 195 0.43 15.65 -23.36
CA ARG A 195 1.07 16.93 -23.02
C ARG A 195 0.34 17.68 -21.91
N ALA A 196 -0.87 17.24 -21.54
CA ALA A 196 -1.66 17.83 -20.46
C ALA A 196 -1.11 17.52 -19.05
N ARG A 197 -0.26 16.49 -18.89
CA ARG A 197 0.24 16.06 -17.57
C ARG A 197 0.78 17.20 -16.69
N PRO A 198 1.72 18.05 -17.10
CA PRO A 198 2.25 19.11 -16.22
C PRO A 198 1.18 20.11 -15.80
N PHE A 199 0.17 20.35 -16.62
CA PHE A 199 -0.94 21.26 -16.32
C PHE A 199 -1.92 20.65 -15.34
N LEU A 200 -2.22 19.34 -15.46
CA LEU A 200 -3.02 18.58 -14.49
C LEU A 200 -2.34 18.53 -13.12
N LEU A 201 -1.02 18.32 -13.09
CA LEU A 201 -0.24 18.35 -11.84
C LEU A 201 -0.28 19.74 -11.21
N ARG A 202 -0.19 20.81 -12.02
CA ARG A 202 -0.29 22.18 -11.52
C ARG A 202 -1.69 22.51 -11.00
N LEU A 203 -2.74 22.07 -11.68
CA LEU A 203 -4.12 22.21 -11.20
C LEU A 203 -4.33 21.54 -9.84
N GLU A 204 -3.75 20.36 -9.65
CA GLU A 204 -3.82 19.64 -8.37
C GLU A 204 -3.03 20.36 -7.27
N ASP A 205 -1.83 20.89 -7.55
CA ASP A 205 -1.07 21.69 -6.60
C ASP A 205 -1.81 22.96 -6.17
N MET A 206 -2.64 23.53 -7.07
CA MET A 206 -3.47 24.69 -6.81
C MET A 206 -4.82 24.35 -6.15
N ALA A 207 -5.17 23.07 -6.03
CA ALA A 207 -6.44 22.65 -5.47
C ALA A 207 -6.55 23.01 -3.98
N SER A 208 -7.46 23.90 -3.65
CA SER A 208 -7.67 24.41 -2.29
C SER A 208 -8.73 23.64 -1.49
N SER A 209 -9.54 22.83 -2.18
CA SER A 209 -10.63 22.05 -1.58
C SER A 209 -10.67 20.61 -2.10
N GLN A 210 -11.46 19.77 -1.44
CA GLN A 210 -11.74 18.41 -1.94
C GLN A 210 -12.55 18.44 -3.24
N SER A 211 -13.46 19.42 -3.40
CA SER A 211 -14.20 19.67 -4.64
C SER A 211 -13.25 20.00 -5.81
N ASP A 212 -12.25 20.85 -5.58
CA ASP A 212 -11.24 21.15 -6.60
C ASP A 212 -10.49 19.89 -7.03
N ARG A 213 -10.04 19.06 -6.08
CA ARG A 213 -9.34 17.79 -6.40
C ARG A 213 -10.20 16.84 -7.21
N LEU A 214 -11.48 16.70 -6.85
CA LEU A 214 -12.41 15.90 -7.63
C LEU A 214 -12.54 16.42 -9.07
N LEU A 215 -12.64 17.74 -9.25
CA LEU A 215 -12.75 18.36 -10.57
C LEU A 215 -11.47 18.15 -11.41
N VAL A 216 -10.28 18.19 -10.79
CA VAL A 216 -9.03 17.83 -11.48
C VAL A 216 -9.02 16.36 -11.90
N ALA A 217 -9.43 15.43 -11.01
CA ALA A 217 -9.50 14.01 -11.34
C ALA A 217 -10.49 13.75 -12.48
N ARG A 218 -11.69 14.37 -12.44
CA ARG A 218 -12.68 14.26 -13.51
C ARG A 218 -12.22 14.85 -14.84
N LEU A 219 -11.52 15.99 -14.81
CA LEU A 219 -10.92 16.55 -16.02
C LEU A 219 -9.88 15.59 -16.62
N ALA A 220 -9.03 14.99 -15.79
CA ALA A 220 -8.06 14.00 -16.23
C ALA A 220 -8.75 12.76 -16.82
N THR A 221 -9.78 12.23 -16.17
CA THR A 221 -10.58 11.11 -16.68
C THR A 221 -11.23 11.46 -18.03
N ALA A 222 -11.90 12.63 -18.13
CA ALA A 222 -12.58 13.05 -19.35
C ALA A 222 -11.63 13.28 -20.54
N THR A 223 -10.37 13.60 -20.29
CA THR A 223 -9.35 13.79 -21.32
C THR A 223 -8.46 12.56 -21.55
N GLY A 224 -8.87 11.38 -21.04
CA GLY A 224 -8.15 10.12 -21.24
C GLY A 224 -6.87 9.97 -20.40
N ARG A 225 -6.60 10.89 -19.45
CA ARG A 225 -5.43 10.85 -18.56
C ARG A 225 -5.74 10.15 -17.24
N LEU A 226 -6.10 8.88 -17.33
CA LEU A 226 -6.46 8.06 -16.14
C LEU A 226 -5.31 7.95 -15.15
N ASP A 227 -4.06 7.90 -15.63
CA ASP A 227 -2.86 7.92 -14.79
C ASP A 227 -2.82 9.15 -13.86
N ASN A 228 -3.23 10.31 -14.37
CA ASN A 228 -3.31 11.54 -13.60
C ASN A 228 -4.52 11.54 -12.66
N ALA A 229 -5.67 10.99 -13.06
CA ALA A 229 -6.83 10.85 -12.19
C ALA A 229 -6.51 9.98 -10.97
N VAL A 230 -5.88 8.81 -11.19
CA VAL A 230 -5.43 7.93 -10.11
C VAL A 230 -4.38 8.62 -9.23
N TRP A 231 -3.46 9.37 -9.81
CA TRP A 231 -2.44 10.11 -9.07
C TRP A 231 -3.05 11.19 -8.16
N VAL A 232 -4.03 11.97 -8.67
CA VAL A 232 -4.79 12.95 -7.89
C VAL A 232 -5.53 12.27 -6.74
N ALA A 233 -6.19 11.14 -6.99
CA ALA A 233 -6.89 10.37 -5.96
C ALA A 233 -5.95 9.86 -4.86
N ARG A 234 -4.74 9.40 -5.22
CA ARG A 234 -3.71 9.00 -4.25
C ARG A 234 -3.27 10.17 -3.37
N ARG A 235 -3.01 11.33 -3.97
CA ARG A 235 -2.66 12.56 -3.20
C ARG A 235 -3.82 13.06 -2.35
N GLY A 236 -5.05 12.99 -2.87
CA GLY A 236 -6.27 13.32 -2.14
C GLY A 236 -6.42 12.50 -0.87
N GLY A 237 -6.12 11.22 -0.93
CA GLY A 237 -6.14 10.31 0.23
C GLY A 237 -5.22 10.74 1.37
N VAL A 238 -4.09 11.41 1.08
CA VAL A 238 -3.21 12.00 2.11
C VAL A 238 -3.91 13.14 2.86
N SER A 239 -4.84 13.83 2.23
CA SER A 239 -5.62 14.92 2.82
C SER A 239 -7.05 14.51 3.23
N GLY A 240 -7.37 13.21 3.19
CA GLY A 240 -8.66 12.66 3.59
C GLY A 240 -9.74 12.67 2.49
N ALA A 241 -9.43 13.11 1.25
CA ALA A 241 -10.35 13.05 0.13
C ALA A 241 -10.27 11.67 -0.56
N MET A 242 -11.32 10.87 -0.45
CA MET A 242 -11.38 9.55 -1.10
C MET A 242 -12.18 9.65 -2.40
N LEU A 243 -11.47 9.68 -3.54
CA LEU A 243 -12.05 9.80 -4.87
C LEU A 243 -12.21 8.41 -5.50
N ILE A 244 -13.18 7.61 -5.02
CA ILE A 244 -13.31 6.19 -5.39
C ILE A 244 -13.62 6.01 -6.87
N GLU A 245 -14.47 6.84 -7.46
CA GLU A 245 -14.87 6.69 -8.86
C GLU A 245 -13.69 6.90 -9.81
N ASP A 246 -12.99 8.04 -9.67
CA ASP A 246 -11.87 8.41 -10.54
C ASP A 246 -10.55 7.75 -10.13
N GLY A 247 -10.40 7.40 -8.85
CA GLY A 247 -9.18 6.83 -8.31
C GLY A 247 -9.02 5.32 -8.52
N TRP A 248 -10.10 4.60 -8.84
CA TRP A 248 -10.09 3.15 -9.14
C TRP A 248 -10.81 2.86 -10.47
N PRO A 249 -10.33 3.39 -11.59
CA PRO A 249 -10.97 3.21 -12.90
C PRO A 249 -10.90 1.75 -13.37
N THR A 250 -11.84 1.37 -14.26
CA THR A 250 -11.87 0.08 -14.96
C THR A 250 -12.00 0.32 -16.47
N PRO A 251 -10.98 0.93 -17.12
CA PRO A 251 -11.09 1.42 -18.50
C PRO A 251 -11.02 0.30 -19.55
N PHE A 252 -10.57 -0.88 -19.17
CA PHE A 252 -10.40 -2.03 -20.06
C PHE A 252 -11.25 -3.20 -19.55
N ALA A 253 -11.66 -4.09 -20.44
CA ALA A 253 -12.18 -5.38 -20.02
C ALA A 253 -11.07 -6.19 -19.37
N ALA A 254 -11.38 -6.85 -18.25
CA ALA A 254 -10.45 -7.80 -17.66
C ALA A 254 -10.25 -8.98 -18.63
N PRO A 255 -9.03 -9.55 -18.74
CA PRO A 255 -8.78 -10.72 -19.57
C PRO A 255 -9.68 -11.90 -19.16
N GLU A 256 -10.23 -12.60 -20.14
CA GLU A 256 -10.97 -13.85 -19.91
C GLU A 256 -9.98 -14.94 -19.50
N GLY A 257 -10.32 -15.70 -18.48
CA GLY A 257 -9.43 -16.67 -17.84
C GLY A 257 -8.30 -15.96 -17.06
N GLY A 258 -7.61 -16.68 -16.19
CA GLY A 258 -6.54 -16.13 -15.38
C GLY A 258 -7.03 -15.55 -14.05
N ALA A 259 -6.31 -14.57 -13.53
CA ALA A 259 -6.59 -14.00 -12.21
C ALA A 259 -7.90 -13.20 -12.17
N GLU A 260 -8.51 -13.12 -11.00
CA GLU A 260 -9.71 -12.33 -10.73
C GLU A 260 -9.56 -10.88 -11.23
N PRO A 261 -10.60 -10.28 -11.88
CA PRO A 261 -10.54 -8.90 -12.38
C PRO A 261 -10.09 -7.87 -11.35
N ALA A 262 -10.55 -7.99 -10.10
CA ALA A 262 -10.16 -7.10 -9.02
C ALA A 262 -8.64 -7.16 -8.73
N VAL A 263 -8.03 -8.32 -8.85
CA VAL A 263 -6.57 -8.51 -8.69
C VAL A 263 -5.81 -7.86 -9.85
N VAL A 264 -6.28 -8.06 -11.09
CA VAL A 264 -5.67 -7.48 -12.29
C VAL A 264 -5.68 -5.95 -12.22
N PHE A 265 -6.84 -5.37 -11.92
CA PHE A 265 -6.97 -3.91 -11.80
C PHE A 265 -6.19 -3.34 -10.61
N ALA A 266 -6.15 -4.05 -9.48
CA ALA A 266 -5.38 -3.63 -8.30
C ALA A 266 -3.88 -3.54 -8.60
N ILE A 267 -3.33 -4.52 -9.30
CA ILE A 267 -1.94 -4.53 -9.76
C ILE A 267 -1.72 -3.43 -10.79
N THR A 268 -2.55 -3.32 -11.82
CA THR A 268 -2.44 -2.29 -12.86
C THR A 268 -2.43 -0.88 -12.25
N ARG A 269 -3.34 -0.64 -11.29
CA ARG A 269 -3.37 0.63 -10.55
C ARG A 269 -2.07 0.89 -9.78
N GLN A 270 -1.51 -0.13 -9.16
CA GLN A 270 -0.30 0.01 -8.36
C GLN A 270 0.95 0.18 -9.22
N GLU A 271 1.04 -0.50 -10.35
CA GLU A 271 2.20 -0.54 -11.22
C GLU A 271 2.34 0.73 -12.10
N SER A 272 1.26 1.15 -12.74
CA SER A 272 1.32 2.22 -13.75
C SER A 272 0.31 3.35 -13.55
N ASN A 273 -0.59 3.29 -12.56
CA ASN A 273 -1.79 4.12 -12.50
C ASN A 273 -2.63 4.06 -13.79
N PHE A 274 -2.62 2.96 -14.52
CA PHE A 274 -3.23 2.80 -15.85
C PHE A 274 -2.57 3.59 -16.99
N GLU A 275 -1.27 3.90 -16.89
CA GLU A 275 -0.48 4.45 -18.01
C GLU A 275 0.01 3.32 -18.93
N PRO A 276 -0.54 3.18 -20.16
CA PRO A 276 -0.21 2.03 -21.03
C PRO A 276 1.26 2.05 -21.51
N GLU A 277 1.85 3.23 -21.64
CA GLU A 277 3.21 3.39 -22.16
C GLU A 277 4.27 3.52 -21.04
N ALA A 278 3.88 3.27 -19.80
CA ALA A 278 4.82 3.35 -18.68
C ALA A 278 6.03 2.42 -18.88
N VAL A 279 7.22 2.97 -18.70
CA VAL A 279 8.49 2.22 -18.71
C VAL A 279 9.30 2.64 -17.49
N SER A 280 9.62 1.67 -16.63
CA SER A 280 10.42 1.91 -15.43
C SER A 280 11.92 1.97 -15.75
N SER A 281 12.71 2.46 -14.79
CA SER A 281 14.18 2.43 -14.88
C SER A 281 14.76 1.02 -14.99
N ALA A 282 14.04 0.00 -14.50
CA ALA A 282 14.38 -1.41 -14.64
C ALA A 282 13.86 -2.05 -15.95
N ASN A 283 13.32 -1.22 -16.88
CA ASN A 283 12.73 -1.66 -18.15
C ASN A 283 11.47 -2.54 -17.99
N ALA A 284 10.75 -2.44 -16.87
CA ALA A 284 9.40 -2.99 -16.76
C ALA A 284 8.42 -2.11 -17.58
N ARG A 285 7.45 -2.73 -18.28
CA ARG A 285 6.71 -2.08 -19.36
C ARG A 285 5.20 -2.25 -19.25
N GLY A 286 4.50 -1.17 -19.57
CA GLY A 286 3.05 -1.12 -19.77
C GLY A 286 2.23 -1.19 -18.49
N LEU A 287 0.95 -1.45 -18.64
CA LEU A 287 -0.06 -1.38 -17.57
C LEU A 287 0.31 -2.17 -16.32
N MET A 288 0.80 -3.40 -16.47
CA MET A 288 1.16 -4.29 -15.37
C MET A 288 2.67 -4.40 -15.15
N GLN A 289 3.47 -3.50 -15.74
CA GLN A 289 4.92 -3.37 -15.55
C GLN A 289 5.68 -4.71 -15.67
N LEU A 290 5.48 -5.39 -16.80
CA LEU A 290 6.18 -6.65 -17.04
C LEU A 290 7.59 -6.43 -17.57
N LEU A 291 8.56 -7.11 -16.98
CA LEU A 291 9.90 -7.21 -17.57
C LEU A 291 9.83 -7.99 -18.89
N PRO A 292 10.56 -7.58 -19.95
CA PRO A 292 10.53 -8.25 -21.25
C PRO A 292 10.77 -9.77 -21.19
N ALA A 293 11.73 -10.21 -20.36
CA ALA A 293 12.02 -11.63 -20.18
C ALA A 293 10.86 -12.39 -19.51
N THR A 294 10.22 -11.78 -18.51
CA THR A 294 9.04 -12.34 -17.85
C THR A 294 7.87 -12.44 -18.83
N ALA A 295 7.59 -11.38 -19.59
CA ALA A 295 6.54 -11.36 -20.59
C ALA A 295 6.73 -12.45 -21.66
N ALA A 296 7.95 -12.59 -22.20
CA ALA A 296 8.26 -13.62 -23.18
C ALA A 296 8.10 -15.05 -22.61
N SER A 297 8.48 -15.27 -21.34
CA SER A 297 8.30 -16.57 -20.68
C SER A 297 6.81 -16.89 -20.47
N VAL A 298 6.03 -15.91 -20.03
CA VAL A 298 4.58 -16.08 -19.83
C VAL A 298 3.89 -16.33 -21.16
N ALA A 299 4.21 -15.55 -22.22
CA ALA A 299 3.63 -15.72 -23.55
C ALA A 299 3.85 -17.14 -24.11
N ARG A 300 5.08 -17.68 -24.00
CA ARG A 300 5.37 -19.07 -24.37
C ARG A 300 4.56 -20.07 -23.57
N ARG A 301 4.42 -19.87 -22.25
CA ARG A 301 3.66 -20.76 -21.37
C ARG A 301 2.18 -20.83 -21.73
N ILE A 302 1.58 -19.69 -22.08
CA ILE A 302 0.14 -19.63 -22.44
C ILE A 302 -0.11 -19.75 -23.94
N GLY A 303 0.93 -19.99 -24.76
CA GLY A 303 0.82 -20.27 -26.18
C GLY A 303 0.37 -19.07 -27.02
N VAL A 304 0.76 -17.83 -26.67
CA VAL A 304 0.39 -16.64 -27.44
C VAL A 304 1.60 -15.99 -28.11
N PRO A 305 1.43 -15.38 -29.30
CA PRO A 305 2.47 -14.55 -29.91
C PRO A 305 2.87 -13.41 -29.00
N HIS A 306 4.14 -13.01 -29.06
CA HIS A 306 4.64 -11.90 -28.25
C HIS A 306 5.70 -11.09 -29.00
N ASN A 307 5.55 -9.76 -28.90
CA ASN A 307 6.55 -8.78 -29.25
C ASN A 307 6.71 -7.80 -28.09
N VAL A 308 7.93 -7.47 -27.72
CA VAL A 308 8.22 -6.60 -26.59
C VAL A 308 7.56 -5.23 -26.70
N ASN A 309 7.40 -4.70 -27.93
CA ASN A 309 6.75 -3.41 -28.16
C ASN A 309 5.25 -3.45 -27.79
N TRP A 310 4.60 -4.63 -27.92
CA TRP A 310 3.18 -4.77 -27.55
C TRP A 310 2.95 -4.55 -26.04
N LEU A 311 3.97 -4.65 -25.23
CA LEU A 311 3.85 -4.35 -23.79
C LEU A 311 3.43 -2.89 -23.52
N THR A 312 3.72 -1.97 -24.44
CA THR A 312 3.37 -0.55 -24.32
C THR A 312 2.37 -0.07 -25.34
N THR A 313 2.17 -0.80 -26.44
CA THR A 313 1.26 -0.41 -27.52
C THR A 313 -0.05 -1.18 -27.57
N ASP A 314 -0.13 -2.31 -26.83
CA ASP A 314 -1.33 -3.15 -26.74
C ASP A 314 -1.68 -3.41 -25.26
N PRO A 315 -2.56 -2.58 -24.68
CA PRO A 315 -3.02 -2.73 -23.29
C PRO A 315 -3.63 -4.11 -23.00
N VAL A 316 -4.38 -4.67 -23.95
CA VAL A 316 -5.05 -5.97 -23.79
C VAL A 316 -4.01 -7.09 -23.71
N HIS A 317 -3.00 -7.05 -24.58
CA HIS A 317 -1.90 -8.01 -24.55
C HIS A 317 -1.11 -7.92 -23.24
N ASN A 318 -0.77 -6.70 -22.78
CA ASN A 318 -0.08 -6.51 -21.53
C ASN A 318 -0.86 -7.09 -20.33
N MET A 319 -2.16 -6.76 -20.23
CA MET A 319 -3.04 -7.26 -19.17
C MET A 319 -3.21 -8.78 -19.24
N ARG A 320 -3.31 -9.38 -20.42
CA ARG A 320 -3.39 -10.84 -20.60
C ARG A 320 -2.15 -11.53 -20.04
N LEU A 321 -0.97 -11.05 -20.38
CA LEU A 321 0.28 -11.61 -19.85
C LEU A 321 0.41 -11.37 -18.33
N GLY A 322 0.09 -10.18 -17.86
CA GLY A 322 0.13 -9.83 -16.43
C GLY A 322 -0.84 -10.66 -15.59
N SER A 323 -2.06 -10.87 -16.10
CA SER A 323 -3.08 -11.73 -15.47
C SER A 323 -2.58 -13.18 -15.34
N ALA A 324 -2.05 -13.75 -16.42
CA ALA A 324 -1.50 -15.10 -16.41
C ALA A 324 -0.26 -15.21 -15.50
N TYR A 325 0.53 -14.15 -15.36
CA TYR A 325 1.68 -14.13 -14.46
C TYR A 325 1.26 -14.13 -12.98
N ILE A 326 0.32 -13.27 -12.59
CA ILE A 326 -0.14 -13.25 -11.20
C ILE A 326 -0.95 -14.50 -10.83
N GLU A 327 -1.72 -15.06 -11.75
CA GLU A 327 -2.40 -16.35 -11.56
C GLU A 327 -1.42 -17.45 -11.19
N GLN A 328 -0.29 -17.54 -11.93
CA GLN A 328 0.77 -18.48 -11.58
C GLN A 328 1.33 -18.23 -10.19
N ARG A 329 1.58 -16.95 -9.82
CA ARG A 329 2.07 -16.62 -8.45
C ARG A 329 1.07 -17.03 -7.38
N LEU A 330 -0.22 -16.84 -7.63
CA LEU A 330 -1.28 -17.30 -6.72
C LEU A 330 -1.24 -18.83 -6.57
N ALA A 331 -1.10 -19.57 -7.67
CA ALA A 331 -1.00 -21.02 -7.65
C ALA A 331 0.26 -21.50 -6.88
N ASP A 332 1.42 -20.88 -7.12
CA ASP A 332 2.69 -21.21 -6.46
C ASP A 332 2.61 -21.08 -4.93
N TYR A 333 1.76 -20.20 -4.43
CA TYR A 333 1.60 -19.94 -2.99
C TYR A 333 0.24 -20.41 -2.42
N GLY A 334 -0.46 -21.31 -3.12
CA GLY A 334 -1.73 -21.88 -2.62
C GLY A 334 -2.84 -20.85 -2.42
N GLY A 335 -2.89 -19.82 -3.26
CA GLY A 335 -3.89 -18.74 -3.19
C GLY A 335 -3.58 -17.64 -2.17
N ALA A 336 -2.46 -17.74 -1.43
CA ALA A 336 -2.08 -16.72 -0.44
C ALA A 336 -1.67 -15.41 -1.14
N MET A 337 -2.61 -14.49 -1.31
CA MET A 337 -2.41 -13.21 -2.01
C MET A 337 -1.21 -12.40 -1.49
N PRO A 338 -0.94 -12.28 -0.18
CA PRO A 338 0.23 -11.52 0.29
C PRO A 338 1.55 -12.03 -0.29
N PHE A 339 1.73 -13.36 -0.38
CA PHE A 339 2.93 -13.94 -0.96
C PHE A 339 3.00 -13.76 -2.48
N ALA A 340 1.86 -13.97 -3.16
CA ALA A 340 1.78 -13.80 -4.61
C ALA A 340 2.10 -12.36 -5.02
N PHE A 341 1.59 -11.37 -4.30
CA PHE A 341 1.88 -9.94 -4.56
C PHE A 341 3.33 -9.59 -4.22
N ALA A 342 3.88 -10.11 -3.13
CA ALA A 342 5.30 -9.96 -2.83
C ALA A 342 6.20 -10.58 -3.92
N ALA A 343 5.81 -11.76 -4.44
CA ALA A 343 6.53 -12.44 -5.50
C ALA A 343 6.39 -11.74 -6.87
N TYR A 344 5.26 -11.08 -7.11
CA TYR A 344 5.07 -10.26 -8.31
C TYR A 344 6.07 -9.09 -8.33
N ASN A 345 6.20 -8.37 -7.21
CA ASN A 345 7.05 -7.19 -7.08
C ASN A 345 8.55 -7.53 -6.90
N ALA A 346 8.88 -8.44 -5.98
CA ALA A 346 10.28 -8.73 -5.62
C ALA A 346 10.84 -10.02 -6.23
N GLY A 347 10.00 -10.83 -6.87
CA GLY A 347 10.34 -12.15 -7.39
C GLY A 347 10.16 -13.28 -6.36
N ALA A 348 9.78 -14.46 -6.85
CA ALA A 348 9.52 -15.64 -6.02
C ALA A 348 10.71 -16.09 -5.18
N GLY A 349 11.94 -15.97 -5.72
CA GLY A 349 13.15 -16.33 -4.98
C GLY A 349 13.31 -15.55 -3.68
N ARG A 350 13.00 -14.25 -3.68
CA ARG A 350 13.05 -13.43 -2.46
C ARG A 350 11.96 -13.81 -1.46
N VAL A 351 10.76 -14.09 -1.93
CA VAL A 351 9.68 -14.54 -1.04
C VAL A 351 10.04 -15.85 -0.37
N ASN A 352 10.60 -16.82 -1.10
CA ASN A 352 11.04 -18.09 -0.54
C ASN A 352 12.17 -17.91 0.49
N GLU A 353 13.13 -17.01 0.23
CA GLU A 353 14.17 -16.62 1.20
C GLU A 353 13.54 -16.04 2.49
N TRP A 354 12.54 -15.17 2.37
CA TRP A 354 11.88 -14.58 3.53
C TRP A 354 11.03 -15.58 4.30
N LEU A 355 10.37 -16.52 3.62
CA LEU A 355 9.65 -17.63 4.27
C LEU A 355 10.61 -18.53 5.06
N GLN A 356 11.78 -18.82 4.54
CA GLN A 356 12.83 -19.58 5.26
C GLN A 356 13.38 -18.80 6.46
N THR A 357 13.56 -17.48 6.31
CA THR A 357 14.18 -16.62 7.32
C THR A 357 13.25 -16.31 8.48
N TYR A 358 11.99 -15.97 8.19
CA TYR A 358 11.03 -15.47 9.17
C TYR A 358 9.97 -16.51 9.55
N GLY A 359 9.93 -17.65 8.87
CA GLY A 359 8.89 -18.67 9.01
C GLY A 359 7.75 -18.48 8.01
N ASP A 360 6.91 -19.50 7.92
CA ASP A 360 5.78 -19.55 6.99
C ASP A 360 4.46 -19.31 7.75
N PRO A 361 3.78 -18.20 7.55
CA PRO A 361 2.47 -17.92 8.16
C PRO A 361 1.41 -18.99 7.95
N ARG A 362 1.48 -19.77 6.88
CA ARG A 362 0.56 -20.88 6.61
C ARG A 362 0.68 -22.00 7.63
N THR A 363 1.81 -22.11 8.32
CA THR A 363 2.02 -23.06 9.40
C THR A 363 1.68 -22.50 10.79
N GLY A 364 1.12 -21.29 10.86
CA GLY A 364 0.64 -20.64 12.06
C GLY A 364 1.60 -19.62 12.69
N ARG A 365 2.87 -19.58 12.32
CA ARG A 365 3.84 -18.59 12.82
C ARG A 365 4.90 -18.22 11.78
N PRO A 366 5.25 -16.91 11.66
CA PRO A 366 4.58 -15.76 12.33
C PRO A 366 3.16 -15.54 11.82
N ALA A 367 2.40 -14.64 12.44
CA ALA A 367 1.15 -14.18 11.85
C ALA A 367 1.41 -13.52 10.49
N MET A 368 0.48 -13.64 9.52
CA MET A 368 0.66 -13.11 8.15
C MET A 368 1.00 -11.62 8.15
N LEU A 369 0.32 -10.81 8.97
CA LEU A 369 0.59 -9.39 9.05
C LEU A 369 1.99 -9.09 9.59
N ASP A 370 2.46 -9.87 10.57
CA ASP A 370 3.83 -9.73 11.09
C ASP A 370 4.86 -10.07 10.02
N TRP A 371 4.62 -11.15 9.25
CA TRP A 371 5.48 -11.52 8.13
C TRP A 371 5.56 -10.42 7.08
N MET A 372 4.42 -9.81 6.73
CA MET A 372 4.38 -8.69 5.79
C MET A 372 5.23 -7.50 6.29
N GLU A 373 5.14 -7.18 7.60
CA GLU A 373 5.93 -6.09 8.18
C GLU A 373 7.42 -6.42 8.33
N LEU A 374 7.78 -7.70 8.39
CA LEU A 374 9.17 -8.16 8.40
C LEU A 374 9.84 -8.15 7.01
N ILE A 375 9.09 -8.04 5.91
CA ILE A 375 9.67 -7.93 4.56
C ILE A 375 10.75 -6.83 4.56
N PRO A 376 12.02 -7.14 4.19
CA PRO A 376 13.13 -6.17 4.30
C PRO A 376 12.99 -4.98 3.36
N PHE A 377 12.39 -5.19 2.19
CA PHE A 377 12.23 -4.16 1.17
C PHE A 377 11.01 -3.28 1.46
N ALA A 378 11.26 -2.00 1.76
CA ALA A 378 10.19 -1.05 2.06
C ALA A 378 9.19 -0.91 0.90
N GLU A 379 9.69 -0.92 -0.33
CA GLU A 379 8.87 -0.89 -1.53
C GLU A 379 7.91 -2.09 -1.56
N THR A 380 8.41 -3.31 -1.38
CA THR A 380 7.59 -4.53 -1.43
C THR A 380 6.59 -4.60 -0.28
N ARG A 381 6.97 -4.19 0.95
CA ARG A 381 6.02 -4.09 2.07
C ARG A 381 4.85 -3.19 1.72
N ASN A 382 5.15 -2.01 1.20
CA ASN A 382 4.14 -1.03 0.81
C ASN A 382 3.30 -1.54 -0.36
N TYR A 383 3.94 -2.13 -1.36
CA TYR A 383 3.29 -2.72 -2.53
C TYR A 383 2.23 -3.74 -2.14
N VAL A 384 2.57 -4.72 -1.31
CA VAL A 384 1.64 -5.77 -0.88
C VAL A 384 0.41 -5.18 -0.19
N GLN A 385 0.61 -4.25 0.74
CA GLN A 385 -0.50 -3.57 1.42
C GLN A 385 -1.39 -2.79 0.46
N ARG A 386 -0.77 -2.03 -0.47
CA ARG A 386 -1.50 -1.24 -1.47
C ARG A 386 -2.29 -2.10 -2.45
N VAL A 387 -1.73 -3.24 -2.91
CA VAL A 387 -2.47 -4.13 -3.81
C VAL A 387 -3.63 -4.81 -3.07
N ILE A 388 -3.44 -5.28 -1.84
CA ILE A 388 -4.51 -5.89 -1.03
C ILE A 388 -5.67 -4.91 -0.83
N GLU A 389 -5.40 -3.66 -0.41
CA GLU A 389 -6.47 -2.68 -0.22
C GLU A 389 -7.20 -2.36 -1.51
N ASN A 390 -6.46 -2.28 -2.63
CA ASN A 390 -7.05 -2.05 -3.94
C ASN A 390 -7.96 -3.19 -4.39
N VAL A 391 -7.58 -4.46 -4.14
CA VAL A 391 -8.45 -5.62 -4.43
C VAL A 391 -9.79 -5.47 -3.72
N ALA A 392 -9.79 -5.11 -2.43
CA ALA A 392 -11.04 -4.91 -1.69
C ALA A 392 -11.88 -3.77 -2.27
N VAL A 393 -11.26 -2.66 -2.69
CA VAL A 393 -11.97 -1.54 -3.32
C VAL A 393 -12.55 -1.96 -4.69
N TYR A 394 -11.81 -2.67 -5.53
CA TYR A 394 -12.33 -3.16 -6.82
C TYR A 394 -13.45 -4.19 -6.64
N ARG A 395 -13.35 -5.10 -5.66
CA ARG A 395 -14.44 -6.01 -5.30
C ARG A 395 -15.70 -5.25 -4.86
N ALA A 396 -15.53 -4.23 -4.03
CA ALA A 396 -16.66 -3.39 -3.59
C ALA A 396 -17.38 -2.67 -4.75
N ARG A 397 -16.67 -2.36 -5.83
CA ARG A 397 -17.20 -1.71 -7.03
C ARG A 397 -17.86 -2.67 -8.03
N ASP A 398 -17.57 -3.97 -7.96
CA ASP A 398 -18.23 -5.00 -8.79
C ASP A 398 -19.29 -5.73 -7.95
N PRO A 399 -20.59 -5.58 -8.27
CA PRO A 399 -21.65 -6.28 -7.54
C PRO A 399 -21.49 -7.79 -7.46
N ARG A 400 -20.82 -8.40 -8.45
CA ARG A 400 -20.58 -9.86 -8.51
C ARG A 400 -19.48 -10.31 -7.55
N ALA A 401 -18.59 -9.40 -7.18
CA ALA A 401 -17.44 -9.67 -6.31
C ALA A 401 -17.58 -9.07 -4.90
N ALA A 402 -18.60 -8.24 -4.66
CA ALA A 402 -18.77 -7.46 -3.43
C ALA A 402 -18.93 -8.31 -2.16
N SER A 403 -19.35 -9.58 -2.27
CA SER A 403 -19.47 -10.51 -1.15
C SER A 403 -18.28 -11.44 -0.98
N LEU A 404 -17.28 -11.38 -1.88
CA LEU A 404 -16.10 -12.23 -1.77
C LEU A 404 -15.32 -11.89 -0.48
N PRO A 405 -14.75 -12.91 0.19
CA PRO A 405 -13.94 -12.69 1.38
C PRO A 405 -12.79 -11.73 1.12
N HIS A 406 -12.50 -10.84 2.08
CA HIS A 406 -11.32 -9.97 1.97
C HIS A 406 -10.03 -10.79 1.82
N PRO A 407 -9.02 -10.34 1.02
CA PRO A 407 -7.77 -11.07 0.82
C PRO A 407 -7.05 -11.51 2.10
N MET A 408 -7.28 -10.80 3.21
CA MET A 408 -6.71 -11.10 4.52
C MET A 408 -7.66 -11.83 5.48
N ALA A 409 -8.88 -12.18 5.06
CA ALA A 409 -9.89 -12.77 5.94
C ALA A 409 -9.45 -14.11 6.58
N ALA A 410 -8.63 -14.91 5.87
CA ALA A 410 -8.09 -16.15 6.41
C ALA A 410 -7.01 -15.94 7.51
N TRP A 411 -6.48 -14.73 7.64
CA TRP A 411 -5.33 -14.40 8.48
C TRP A 411 -5.65 -13.49 9.66
N ILE A 412 -6.78 -12.78 9.59
CA ILE A 412 -7.22 -11.83 10.62
C ILE A 412 -8.65 -12.21 11.01
N GLY A 413 -8.81 -12.73 12.22
CA GLY A 413 -10.09 -13.04 12.82
C GLY A 413 -10.58 -11.93 13.74
N PRO A 414 -11.83 -12.03 14.22
CA PRO A 414 -12.41 -11.10 15.19
C PRO A 414 -11.54 -10.93 16.43
N SER A 415 -11.47 -9.71 16.92
CA SER A 415 -10.79 -9.34 18.16
C SER A 415 -11.33 -10.15 19.34
N GLY A 416 -10.44 -10.81 20.11
CA GLY A 416 -10.83 -11.69 21.21
C GLY A 416 -11.08 -13.16 20.85
N ALA A 417 -11.13 -13.53 19.58
CA ALA A 417 -10.99 -14.92 19.19
C ALA A 417 -9.50 -15.30 19.32
N GLY A 418 -9.18 -16.27 20.16
CA GLY A 418 -7.85 -16.85 20.23
C GLY A 418 -7.39 -17.30 18.82
N PRO A 419 -6.08 -17.60 18.61
CA PRO A 419 -5.59 -17.99 17.30
C PRO A 419 -6.48 -19.09 16.75
N SER A 420 -7.21 -18.81 15.68
CA SER A 420 -8.04 -19.79 15.00
C SER A 420 -7.12 -20.87 14.46
N GLY A 421 -6.95 -21.92 15.22
CA GLY A 421 -6.39 -23.17 14.77
C GLY A 421 -7.36 -23.78 13.76
N ASN A 422 -7.22 -23.40 12.52
CA ASN A 422 -7.84 -24.10 11.40
C ASN A 422 -6.80 -24.20 10.26
N ALA A 423 -5.79 -25.03 10.52
CA ALA A 423 -5.06 -25.70 9.48
C ALA A 423 -5.63 -27.11 9.39
N GLY A 424 -6.44 -27.36 8.38
CA GLY A 424 -6.86 -28.74 8.11
C GLY A 424 -8.26 -28.82 7.52
N ARG A 425 -8.39 -28.63 6.22
CA ARG A 425 -9.05 -29.54 5.27
C ARG A 425 -8.81 -29.08 3.87
#